data_f3ff99428c5993de031d3b6c7c80c0f7
#
_entry.id   f3ff99428c5993de031d3b6c7c80c0f7
#
_cell.length_a   1.000
_cell.length_b   1.000
_cell.length_c   1.000
_cell.angle_alpha   90.00
_cell.angle_beta   90.00
_cell.angle_gamma   90.00
#
_symmetry.space_group_name_H-M   'P 1'
#
loop_
_entity.id
_entity.type
_entity.pdbx_description
1 polymer ?
#
loop_
_entity_poly.entity_id
_entity_poly.type
_entity_poly.pdbx_seq_one_letter_code
_entity_poly.pdbx_strand_id
1 'polypeptide(L)'
;MPSKLILENFRRHIALDAEEERILVSLLTPRSFKKGQFITSEGEVNRYTNFITRGSARVYYIDHAGQEHVIQLGIKEWWIGDYPSFIMQRPGYLYTEALELT
;
A
#
# COMPACT_ATOMS: atom_id res chain seq x y z
N MET A 1 13.08 -1.55 13.02
CA MET A 1 11.85 -2.37 12.91
C MET A 1 10.92 -1.76 11.88
N PRO A 2 10.45 -2.53 10.91
CA PRO A 2 9.48 -2.01 9.92
C PRO A 2 8.21 -1.46 10.55
N SER A 3 7.77 -2.04 11.67
CA SER A 3 6.57 -1.62 12.39
C SER A 3 6.69 -0.26 13.08
N LYS A 4 7.91 0.26 13.28
CA LYS A 4 8.10 1.54 13.97
C LYS A 4 7.43 2.70 13.25
N LEU A 5 7.64 2.81 11.95
CA LEU A 5 7.10 3.92 11.15
C LEU A 5 5.57 3.88 11.09
N ILE A 6 4.99 2.69 10.91
CA ILE A 6 3.53 2.56 10.85
C ILE A 6 2.90 2.87 12.21
N LEU A 7 3.52 2.45 13.31
CA LEU A 7 3.03 2.79 14.65
C LEU A 7 3.10 4.30 14.90
N GLU A 8 4.17 4.96 14.49
CA GLU A 8 4.28 6.41 14.59
C GLU A 8 3.18 7.11 13.79
N ASN A 9 2.86 6.60 12.59
CA ASN A 9 1.78 7.14 11.79
C ASN A 9 0.43 7.02 12.51
N PHE A 10 0.11 5.85 13.05
CA PHE A 10 -1.13 5.66 13.80
C PHE A 10 -1.21 6.57 15.02
N ARG A 11 -0.10 6.74 15.75
CA ARG A 11 -0.07 7.58 16.95
C ARG A 11 -0.36 9.05 16.69
N ARG A 12 -0.16 9.52 15.46
CA ARG A 12 -0.51 10.89 15.07
C ARG A 12 -2.02 11.11 15.00
N HIS A 13 -2.79 10.03 14.87
CA HIS A 13 -4.23 10.09 14.63
C HIS A 13 -5.05 9.51 15.78
N ILE A 14 -4.53 8.51 16.45
CA ILE A 14 -5.22 7.83 17.56
C ILE A 14 -4.24 7.52 18.68
N ALA A 15 -4.79 7.42 19.89
CA ALA A 15 -4.01 6.96 21.05
C ALA A 15 -4.08 5.44 21.12
N LEU A 16 -2.93 4.78 21.29
CA LEU A 16 -2.84 3.33 21.39
C LEU A 16 -2.16 2.97 22.72
N ASP A 17 -2.74 2.03 23.46
CA ASP A 17 -2.06 1.45 24.59
C ASP A 17 -1.12 0.31 24.13
N ALA A 18 -0.34 -0.26 25.06
CA ALA A 18 0.62 -1.31 24.74
C ALA A 18 -0.03 -2.56 24.16
N GLU A 19 -1.20 -2.94 24.66
CA GLU A 19 -1.95 -4.10 24.17
C GLU A 19 -2.45 -3.88 22.74
N GLU A 20 -3.01 -2.71 22.46
CA GLU A 20 -3.48 -2.36 21.12
C GLU A 20 -2.34 -2.31 20.12
N GLU A 21 -1.17 -1.77 20.49
CA GLU A 21 0.01 -1.76 19.65
C GLU A 21 0.48 -3.17 19.32
N ARG A 22 0.46 -4.06 20.31
CA ARG A 22 0.86 -5.46 20.11
C ARG A 22 -0.06 -6.17 19.13
N ILE A 23 -1.37 -5.97 19.25
CA ILE A 23 -2.36 -6.53 18.32
C ILE A 23 -2.14 -5.98 16.92
N LEU A 24 -1.95 -4.67 16.78
CA LEU A 24 -1.73 -4.03 15.49
C LEU A 24 -0.48 -4.61 14.79
N VAL A 25 0.63 -4.71 15.51
CA VAL A 25 1.88 -5.26 14.96
C VAL A 25 1.67 -6.70 14.49
N SER A 26 0.87 -7.49 15.20
CA SER A 26 0.60 -8.89 14.83
C SER A 26 -0.16 -9.01 13.51
N LEU A 27 -0.86 -7.97 13.08
CA LEU A 27 -1.62 -7.95 11.84
C LEU A 27 -0.80 -7.47 10.64
N LEU A 28 0.40 -6.98 10.87
CA LEU A 28 1.26 -6.45 9.80
C LEU A 28 2.03 -7.57 9.13
N THR A 29 2.12 -7.47 7.80
CA THR A 29 2.94 -8.40 6.99
C THR A 29 3.95 -7.58 6.21
N PRO A 30 5.24 -7.60 6.61
CA PRO A 30 6.29 -6.92 5.84
C PRO A 30 6.47 -7.57 4.48
N ARG A 31 6.59 -6.76 3.44
CA ARG A 31 6.85 -7.21 2.08
C ARG A 31 7.87 -6.30 1.43
N SER A 32 8.63 -6.85 0.49
CA SER A 32 9.66 -6.11 -0.24
C SER A 32 9.50 -6.33 -1.73
N PHE A 33 9.67 -5.28 -2.53
CA PHE A 33 9.52 -5.30 -3.97
C PHE A 33 10.70 -4.63 -4.64
N LYS A 34 11.17 -5.22 -5.73
CA LYS A 34 12.20 -4.62 -6.57
C LYS A 34 11.55 -3.62 -7.53
N LYS A 35 12.36 -2.71 -8.06
CA LYS A 35 11.91 -1.77 -9.09
C LYS A 35 11.19 -2.53 -10.21
N GLY A 36 10.01 -2.05 -10.57
CA GLY A 36 9.20 -2.62 -11.65
C GLY A 36 8.28 -3.77 -11.23
N GLN A 37 8.41 -4.28 -10.01
CA GLN A 37 7.49 -5.31 -9.53
C GLN A 37 6.16 -4.68 -9.12
N PHE A 38 5.08 -5.46 -9.31
CA PHE A 38 3.74 -5.02 -8.95
C PHE A 38 3.39 -5.46 -7.53
N ILE A 39 2.96 -4.49 -6.73
CA ILE A 39 2.40 -4.75 -5.40
C ILE A 39 0.97 -5.24 -5.56
N THR A 40 0.22 -4.63 -6.49
CA THR A 40 -1.10 -5.09 -6.92
C THR A 40 -1.21 -4.94 -8.42
N SER A 41 -2.07 -5.74 -9.05
CA SER A 41 -2.32 -5.71 -10.49
C SER A 41 -3.82 -5.70 -10.79
N GLU A 42 -4.17 -5.21 -11.98
CA GLU A 42 -5.55 -5.24 -12.45
C GLU A 42 -6.12 -6.67 -12.37
N GLY A 43 -7.36 -6.77 -11.91
CA GLY A 43 -8.06 -8.05 -11.78
C GLY A 43 -7.86 -8.73 -10.42
N GLU A 44 -6.90 -8.28 -9.63
CA GLU A 44 -6.72 -8.82 -8.29
C GLU A 44 -7.70 -8.18 -7.30
N VAL A 45 -8.13 -8.98 -6.32
CA VAL A 45 -8.85 -8.47 -5.15
C VAL A 45 -7.81 -8.00 -4.14
N ASN A 46 -7.83 -6.71 -3.79
CA ASN A 46 -6.89 -6.15 -2.82
C ASN A 46 -7.35 -6.52 -1.41
N ARG A 47 -6.58 -7.38 -0.76
CA ARG A 47 -6.89 -7.87 0.60
C ARG A 47 -6.21 -7.06 1.69
N TYR A 48 -5.32 -6.14 1.32
CA TYR A 48 -4.53 -5.35 2.25
C TYR A 48 -4.48 -3.90 1.80
N THR A 49 -4.40 -2.99 2.76
CA THR A 49 -3.88 -1.65 2.50
C THR A 49 -2.37 -1.72 2.69
N ASN A 50 -1.64 -0.81 2.05
CA ASN A 50 -0.18 -0.84 2.06
C ASN A 50 0.37 0.46 2.64
N PHE A 51 1.36 0.34 3.48
CA PHE A 51 2.10 1.46 4.04
C PHE A 51 3.55 1.36 3.62
N ILE A 52 4.07 2.43 3.01
CA ILE A 52 5.44 2.44 2.50
C ILE A 52 6.40 2.79 3.61
N THR A 53 7.31 1.88 3.95
CA THR A 53 8.35 2.11 4.95
C THR A 53 9.64 2.63 4.33
N ARG A 54 9.85 2.36 3.03
CA ARG A 54 10.96 2.92 2.25
C ARG A 54 10.63 2.80 0.76
N GLY A 55 11.28 3.63 -0.04
CA GLY A 55 11.13 3.60 -1.50
C GLY A 55 9.95 4.43 -1.97
N SER A 56 9.45 4.07 -3.14
CA SER A 56 8.34 4.77 -3.78
C SER A 56 7.59 3.85 -4.72
N ALA A 57 6.32 4.18 -4.96
CA ALA A 57 5.45 3.43 -5.84
C ALA A 57 4.48 4.35 -6.54
N ARG A 58 3.91 3.88 -7.65
CA ARG A 58 2.85 4.59 -8.37
C ARG A 58 1.61 3.73 -8.48
N VAL A 59 0.45 4.35 -8.39
CA VAL A 59 -0.84 3.72 -8.66
C VAL A 59 -1.37 4.29 -9.97
N TYR A 60 -1.75 3.42 -10.89
CA TYR A 60 -2.21 3.86 -12.21
C TYR A 60 -3.20 2.87 -12.80
N TYR A 61 -3.93 3.30 -13.82
CA TYR A 61 -4.75 2.43 -14.65
C TYR A 61 -4.35 2.58 -16.12
N ILE A 62 -4.72 1.58 -16.91
CA ILE A 62 -4.50 1.59 -18.36
C ILE A 62 -5.87 1.73 -19.01
N ASP A 63 -6.04 2.73 -19.88
CA ASP A 63 -7.30 2.97 -20.57
C ASP A 63 -7.46 2.06 -21.80
N HIS A 64 -8.59 2.19 -22.49
CA HIS A 64 -8.88 1.37 -23.66
C HIS A 64 -7.92 1.59 -24.84
N ALA A 65 -7.24 2.72 -24.88
CA ALA A 65 -6.23 3.03 -25.89
C ALA A 65 -4.84 2.53 -25.49
N GLY A 66 -4.69 1.91 -24.33
CA GLY A 66 -3.42 1.42 -23.81
C GLY A 66 -2.56 2.47 -23.13
N GLN A 67 -3.13 3.65 -22.82
CA GLN A 67 -2.40 4.71 -22.14
C GLN A 67 -2.47 4.54 -20.63
N GLU A 68 -1.34 4.79 -19.96
CA GLU A 68 -1.25 4.76 -18.51
C GLU A 68 -1.64 6.11 -17.91
N HIS A 69 -2.45 6.07 -16.86
CA HIS A 69 -2.88 7.25 -16.12
C HIS A 69 -2.52 7.10 -14.65
N VAL A 70 -1.50 7.83 -14.21
CA VAL A 70 -1.06 7.80 -12.81
C VAL A 70 -2.04 8.62 -11.97
N ILE A 71 -2.60 8.00 -10.94
CA ILE A 71 -3.55 8.65 -10.04
C ILE A 71 -2.99 8.90 -8.65
N GLN A 72 -1.89 8.23 -8.30
CA GLN A 72 -1.22 8.46 -7.03
C GLN A 72 0.26 8.12 -7.15
N LEU A 73 1.09 8.93 -6.52
CA LEU A 73 2.50 8.62 -6.25
C LEU A 73 2.65 8.52 -4.74
N GLY A 74 3.29 7.46 -4.27
CA GLY A 74 3.52 7.26 -2.86
C GLY A 74 5.00 7.18 -2.53
N ILE A 75 5.36 7.74 -1.39
CA ILE A 75 6.72 7.70 -0.85
C ILE A 75 6.67 7.18 0.59
N LYS A 76 7.83 7.12 1.23
CA LYS A 76 7.95 6.70 2.63
C LYS A 76 6.89 7.40 3.51
N GLU A 77 6.25 6.62 4.37
CA GLU A 77 5.20 7.03 5.30
C GLU A 77 3.85 7.36 4.66
N TRP A 78 3.66 7.01 3.39
CA TRP A 78 2.38 7.16 2.71
C TRP A 78 1.63 5.83 2.67
N TRP A 79 0.31 5.92 2.78
CA TRP A 79 -0.59 4.81 2.50
C TRP A 79 -0.90 4.77 1.01
N ILE A 80 -0.93 3.57 0.43
CA ILE A 80 -1.09 3.41 -1.01
C ILE A 80 -1.88 2.13 -1.30
N GLY A 81 -2.68 2.13 -2.37
CA GLY A 81 -3.37 0.94 -2.85
C GLY A 81 -4.67 1.26 -3.58
N ASP A 82 -5.35 0.19 -3.98
CA ASP A 82 -6.67 0.26 -4.60
C ASP A 82 -7.72 0.15 -3.50
N TYR A 83 -8.11 1.28 -2.94
CA TYR A 83 -9.06 1.32 -1.83
C TYR A 83 -10.45 0.81 -2.20
N PRO A 84 -11.02 1.14 -3.38
CA PRO A 84 -12.30 0.55 -3.77
C PRO A 84 -12.27 -0.98 -3.80
N SER A 85 -11.23 -1.58 -4.38
CA SER A 85 -11.06 -3.03 -4.38
C SER A 85 -10.94 -3.58 -2.96
N PHE A 86 -10.16 -2.94 -2.11
CA PHE A 86 -9.95 -3.35 -0.72
C PHE A 86 -11.26 -3.31 0.08
N ILE A 87 -11.99 -2.20 -0.01
CA ILE A 87 -13.24 -2.02 0.76
C ILE A 87 -14.33 -2.95 0.27
N MET A 88 -14.51 -3.07 -1.05
CA MET A 88 -15.58 -3.84 -1.67
C MET A 88 -15.24 -5.31 -1.82
N GLN A 89 -13.98 -5.70 -1.64
CA GLN A 89 -13.46 -7.07 -1.89
C GLN A 89 -13.83 -7.56 -3.28
N ARG A 90 -13.65 -6.70 -4.27
CA ARG A 90 -13.89 -6.99 -5.70
C ARG A 90 -12.60 -6.79 -6.48
N PRO A 91 -12.43 -7.46 -7.64
CA PRO A 91 -11.28 -7.21 -8.51
C PRO A 91 -11.14 -5.74 -8.83
N GLY A 92 -9.93 -5.21 -8.67
CA GLY A 92 -9.62 -3.83 -8.96
C GLY A 92 -9.22 -3.61 -10.40
N TYR A 93 -9.13 -2.36 -10.82
CA TYR A 93 -8.67 -1.99 -12.15
C TYR A 93 -7.36 -1.20 -12.11
N LEU A 94 -6.74 -1.11 -10.95
CA LEU A 94 -5.52 -0.36 -10.74
C LEU A 94 -4.30 -1.27 -10.64
N TYR A 95 -3.16 -0.72 -11.04
CA TYR A 95 -1.85 -1.30 -10.79
C TYR A 95 -1.13 -0.47 -9.74
N THR A 96 -0.40 -1.14 -8.86
CA THR A 96 0.53 -0.47 -7.93
C THR A 96 1.91 -1.05 -8.20
N GLU A 97 2.81 -0.22 -8.69
CA GLU A 97 4.14 -0.63 -9.14
C GLU A 97 5.23 0.04 -8.32
N ALA A 98 6.21 -0.74 -7.87
CA ALA A 98 7.38 -0.21 -7.18
C ALA A 98 8.28 0.53 -8.19
N LEU A 99 8.65 1.77 -7.87
CA LEU A 99 9.51 2.60 -8.71
C LEU A 99 10.99 2.43 -8.36
N GLU A 100 11.27 1.81 -7.23
CA GLU A 100 12.60 1.48 -6.73
C GLU A 100 12.43 0.36 -5.73
N LEU A 101 13.50 -0.07 -5.07
CA LEU A 101 13.39 -1.06 -4.00
C LEU A 101 12.50 -0.48 -2.88
N THR A 102 11.39 -1.13 -2.66
CA THR A 102 10.32 -0.61 -1.80
C THR A 102 9.86 -1.65 -0.79
#